data_5717ef7fafce88f9a276cb0d32c34c59
#
_entry.id   5717ef7fafce88f9a276cb0d32c34c59
#
_cell.length_a   1.000
_cell.length_b   1.000
_cell.length_c   1.000
_cell.angle_alpha   90.00
_cell.angle_beta   90.00
_cell.angle_gamma   90.00
#
_symmetry.space_group_name_H-M   'P 1'
#
loop_
_entity.id
_entity.type
_entity.pdbx_description
1 polymer ?
#
loop_
_entity_poly.entity_id
_entity_poly.type
_entity_poly.pdbx_seq_one_letter_code
_entity_poly.pdbx_strand_id
1 'polypeptide(L)'
;NKVTVDLGTLTDEYEKEITIHTTATDKKTGEKMIVAGKDIKIVDKVTLDGLEAGTKYKLSGWQMLKEENAELLIDGKRVDSDYTFTADSEKMTVEITYSFDGSALGGQNLVTFEELYDMSNPKEPVKVAEHKDINDDGQTVLITERIIKIHTTATDKNGKKEIEAGKDVTIVDKVTLDGLEAVSYTHLRAHETG
;
A
#
# COMPACT_ATOMS: atom_id res chain seq x y z
N ASN A 1 -47.74 54.43 13.87
CA ASN A 1 -46.33 54.16 13.58
C ASN A 1 -46.21 52.66 13.29
N LYS A 2 -46.09 52.31 12.00
CA LYS A 2 -45.72 50.94 11.58
C LYS A 2 -44.19 50.86 11.62
N VAL A 3 -43.64 50.00 12.48
CA VAL A 3 -42.23 49.62 12.44
C VAL A 3 -42.16 48.43 11.50
N THR A 4 -41.49 48.58 10.36
CA THR A 4 -41.16 47.50 9.45
C THR A 4 -39.79 47.03 9.88
N VAL A 5 -39.68 45.81 10.40
CA VAL A 5 -38.42 45.13 10.63
C VAL A 5 -38.12 44.39 9.35
N ASP A 6 -37.09 44.77 8.65
CA ASP A 6 -36.51 43.99 7.54
C ASP A 6 -35.79 42.79 8.15
N LEU A 7 -36.41 41.63 8.08
CA LEU A 7 -35.78 40.37 8.37
C LEU A 7 -34.98 40.01 7.12
N GLY A 8 -33.75 40.54 7.03
CA GLY A 8 -32.81 40.12 6.00
C GLY A 8 -32.87 38.59 5.86
N THR A 9 -32.94 38.10 4.63
CA THR A 9 -32.83 36.68 4.30
C THR A 9 -31.54 36.14 4.95
N LEU A 10 -31.71 35.43 6.07
CA LEU A 10 -30.67 34.51 6.56
C LEU A 10 -30.62 33.39 5.55
N THR A 11 -29.72 33.49 4.57
CA THR A 11 -29.27 32.33 3.82
C THR A 11 -28.34 31.60 4.78
N ASP A 12 -28.84 30.58 5.50
CA ASP A 12 -27.99 29.53 6.03
C ASP A 12 -27.35 28.89 4.82
N GLU A 13 -26.15 29.35 4.46
CA GLU A 13 -25.25 28.57 3.60
C GLU A 13 -24.86 27.33 4.41
N TYR A 14 -25.63 26.26 4.22
CA TYR A 14 -25.28 24.95 4.76
C TYR A 14 -24.03 24.51 3.98
N GLU A 15 -22.84 24.73 4.56
CA GLU A 15 -21.62 24.18 4.02
C GLU A 15 -21.77 22.66 4.04
N LYS A 16 -21.89 22.06 2.87
CA LYS A 16 -22.02 20.62 2.72
C LYS A 16 -20.70 19.98 3.12
N GLU A 17 -20.73 19.19 4.20
CA GLU A 17 -19.56 18.47 4.67
C GLU A 17 -19.19 17.35 3.69
N ILE A 18 -17.94 17.32 3.23
CA ILE A 18 -17.40 16.22 2.43
C ILE A 18 -16.97 15.11 3.37
N THR A 19 -17.52 13.90 3.15
CA THR A 19 -17.14 12.70 3.89
C THR A 19 -16.23 11.81 3.06
N ILE A 20 -15.31 11.11 3.74
CA ILE A 20 -14.32 10.23 3.15
C ILE A 20 -14.32 8.88 3.90
N HIS A 21 -14.49 7.79 3.13
CA HIS A 21 -14.38 6.41 3.62
C HIS A 21 -13.40 5.64 2.76
N THR A 22 -12.50 4.91 3.41
CA THR A 22 -11.39 4.27 2.72
C THR A 22 -11.27 2.80 3.08
N THR A 23 -10.66 2.01 2.20
CA THR A 23 -10.36 0.60 2.42
C THR A 23 -9.06 0.24 1.72
N ALA A 24 -7.99 0.06 2.50
CA ALA A 24 -6.69 -0.34 2.03
C ALA A 24 -6.56 -1.87 1.92
N THR A 25 -5.97 -2.36 0.83
CA THR A 25 -5.73 -3.79 0.59
C THR A 25 -4.46 -4.01 -0.24
N ASP A 26 -3.97 -5.25 -0.28
CA ASP A 26 -2.99 -5.67 -1.28
C ASP A 26 -3.57 -5.52 -2.69
N LYS A 27 -2.89 -4.77 -3.53
CA LYS A 27 -3.34 -4.55 -4.91
C LYS A 27 -3.46 -5.84 -5.71
N LYS A 28 -2.67 -6.85 -5.39
CA LYS A 28 -2.62 -8.12 -6.14
C LYS A 28 -3.73 -9.08 -5.74
N THR A 29 -4.01 -9.20 -4.44
CA THR A 29 -4.92 -10.21 -3.88
C THR A 29 -6.25 -9.64 -3.42
N GLY A 30 -6.31 -8.35 -3.11
CA GLY A 30 -7.44 -7.70 -2.46
C GLY A 30 -7.55 -7.98 -0.96
N GLU A 31 -6.55 -8.66 -0.38
CA GLU A 31 -6.54 -9.06 1.02
C GLU A 31 -5.89 -8.02 1.94
N LYS A 32 -6.10 -8.18 3.25
CA LYS A 32 -5.49 -7.33 4.29
C LYS A 32 -4.09 -7.78 4.70
N MET A 33 -3.62 -8.91 4.21
CA MET A 33 -2.29 -9.48 4.49
C MET A 33 -1.44 -9.50 3.23
N ILE A 34 -0.21 -8.98 3.35
CA ILE A 34 0.75 -8.87 2.27
C ILE A 34 2.06 -9.51 2.72
N VAL A 35 2.62 -10.44 1.95
CA VAL A 35 3.92 -11.04 2.27
C VAL A 35 5.04 -10.03 2.02
N ALA A 36 5.93 -9.82 3.01
CA ALA A 36 7.08 -8.93 2.89
C ALA A 36 7.90 -9.21 1.61
N GLY A 37 8.27 -8.15 0.90
CA GLY A 37 8.99 -8.25 -0.37
C GLY A 37 9.33 -6.89 -0.95
N LYS A 38 10.11 -6.89 -2.05
CA LYS A 38 10.62 -5.66 -2.67
C LYS A 38 9.56 -4.82 -3.40
N ASP A 39 8.49 -5.45 -3.86
CA ASP A 39 7.46 -4.78 -4.66
C ASP A 39 6.11 -4.88 -3.96
N ILE A 40 5.97 -4.21 -2.82
CA ILE A 40 4.70 -4.07 -2.12
C ILE A 40 3.86 -3.03 -2.84
N LYS A 41 2.58 -3.36 -3.06
CA LYS A 41 1.58 -2.44 -3.61
C LYS A 41 0.32 -2.49 -2.78
N ILE A 42 0.07 -1.42 -2.04
CA ILE A 42 -1.19 -1.18 -1.35
C ILE A 42 -2.06 -0.33 -2.26
N VAL A 43 -3.30 -0.75 -2.49
CA VAL A 43 -4.32 0.08 -3.10
C VAL A 43 -5.32 0.48 -2.03
N ASP A 44 -5.61 1.77 -1.94
CA ASP A 44 -6.70 2.27 -1.12
C ASP A 44 -7.86 2.72 -2.01
N LYS A 45 -9.03 2.18 -1.73
CA LYS A 45 -10.29 2.52 -2.37
C LYS A 45 -11.01 3.55 -1.52
N VAL A 46 -11.07 4.77 -2.04
CA VAL A 46 -11.59 5.94 -1.35
C VAL A 46 -12.96 6.31 -1.90
N THR A 47 -14.00 6.24 -1.07
CA THR A 47 -15.35 6.71 -1.39
C THR A 47 -15.55 8.09 -0.79
N LEU A 48 -15.85 9.04 -1.65
CA LEU A 48 -16.08 10.44 -1.34
C LEU A 48 -17.55 10.77 -1.55
N ASP A 49 -18.14 11.53 -0.61
CA ASP A 49 -19.55 12.01 -0.70
C ASP A 49 -19.57 13.48 -0.31
N GLY A 50 -20.35 14.30 -1.01
CA GLY A 50 -20.44 15.74 -0.81
C GLY A 50 -19.61 16.56 -1.79
N LEU A 51 -18.97 15.93 -2.79
CA LEU A 51 -18.18 16.65 -3.80
C LEU A 51 -19.04 17.60 -4.63
N GLU A 52 -18.41 18.67 -5.14
CA GLU A 52 -19.01 19.57 -6.12
C GLU A 52 -18.59 19.13 -7.53
N ALA A 53 -19.58 18.79 -8.36
CA ALA A 53 -19.34 18.38 -9.74
C ALA A 53 -18.64 19.49 -10.55
N GLY A 54 -17.60 19.15 -11.30
CA GLY A 54 -16.78 20.09 -12.06
C GLY A 54 -15.58 20.63 -11.27
N THR A 55 -15.57 20.49 -9.96
CA THR A 55 -14.44 20.92 -9.10
C THR A 55 -13.29 19.93 -9.17
N LYS A 56 -12.07 20.47 -9.21
CA LYS A 56 -10.83 19.70 -9.20
C LYS A 56 -10.39 19.44 -7.77
N TYR A 57 -10.14 18.19 -7.44
CA TYR A 57 -9.65 17.75 -6.14
C TYR A 57 -8.29 17.05 -6.24
N LYS A 58 -7.53 17.08 -5.14
CA LYS A 58 -6.32 16.27 -4.94
C LYS A 58 -6.48 15.45 -3.67
N LEU A 59 -6.39 14.13 -3.82
CA LEU A 59 -6.24 13.18 -2.72
C LEU A 59 -4.75 12.99 -2.47
N SER A 60 -4.31 13.23 -1.25
CA SER A 60 -2.92 13.04 -0.81
C SER A 60 -2.91 12.03 0.32
N GLY A 61 -2.16 10.94 0.16
CA GLY A 61 -2.14 9.89 1.16
C GLY A 61 -0.73 9.38 1.45
N TRP A 62 -0.56 8.75 2.61
CA TRP A 62 0.71 8.18 3.05
C TRP A 62 0.50 6.98 3.97
N GLN A 63 1.55 6.20 4.17
CA GLN A 63 1.54 5.03 5.04
C GLN A 63 2.10 5.36 6.41
N MET A 64 1.44 4.82 7.46
CA MET A 64 1.86 4.93 8.86
C MET A 64 2.26 3.55 9.37
N LEU A 65 3.26 3.50 10.26
CA LEU A 65 3.54 2.36 11.14
C LEU A 65 2.60 2.43 12.35
N LYS A 66 1.70 1.45 12.50
CA LYS A 66 0.62 1.47 13.49
C LYS A 66 1.16 1.53 14.92
N GLU A 67 2.09 0.65 15.25
CA GLU A 67 2.61 0.46 16.59
C GLU A 67 3.44 1.66 17.07
N GLU A 68 4.19 2.29 16.16
CA GLU A 68 5.00 3.47 16.44
C GLU A 68 4.21 4.78 16.34
N ASN A 69 3.02 4.76 15.73
CA ASN A 69 2.25 5.94 15.36
C ASN A 69 3.12 6.97 14.61
N ALA A 70 3.90 6.49 13.65
CA ALA A 70 4.88 7.27 12.90
C ALA A 70 4.71 7.05 11.38
N GLU A 71 5.12 8.03 10.58
CA GLU A 71 5.14 7.91 9.13
C GLU A 71 6.11 6.78 8.70
N LEU A 72 5.68 5.96 7.74
CA LEU A 72 6.55 4.95 7.14
C LEU A 72 7.58 5.62 6.22
N LEU A 73 8.85 5.45 6.57
CA LEU A 73 9.97 5.92 5.77
C LEU A 73 10.74 4.72 5.18
N ILE A 74 10.94 4.73 3.87
CA ILE A 74 11.83 3.80 3.16
C ILE A 74 12.99 4.62 2.59
N ASP A 75 14.21 4.27 2.96
CA ASP A 75 15.43 5.02 2.61
C ASP A 75 15.33 6.53 2.96
N GLY A 76 14.70 6.83 4.11
CA GLY A 76 14.51 8.19 4.59
C GLY A 76 13.45 9.01 3.85
N LYS A 77 12.68 8.40 2.95
CA LYS A 77 11.58 9.04 2.23
C LYS A 77 10.24 8.47 2.68
N ARG A 78 9.27 9.35 2.90
CA ARG A 78 7.91 8.95 3.22
C ARG A 78 7.29 8.14 2.07
N VAL A 79 6.61 7.06 2.42
CA VAL A 79 5.79 6.31 1.47
C VAL A 79 4.46 7.03 1.31
N ASP A 80 4.35 7.83 0.27
CA ASP A 80 3.17 8.63 -0.05
C ASP A 80 2.76 8.49 -1.52
N SER A 81 1.58 8.99 -1.84
CA SER A 81 1.05 9.07 -3.19
C SER A 81 0.02 10.18 -3.29
N ASP A 82 -0.07 10.83 -4.44
CA ASP A 82 -1.06 11.84 -4.75
C ASP A 82 -1.91 11.41 -5.94
N TYR A 83 -3.21 11.67 -5.89
CA TYR A 83 -4.12 11.48 -7.01
C TYR A 83 -4.98 12.72 -7.23
N THR A 84 -4.93 13.28 -8.43
CA THR A 84 -5.71 14.47 -8.80
C THR A 84 -6.80 14.07 -9.78
N PHE A 85 -8.04 14.53 -9.53
CA PHE A 85 -9.19 14.23 -10.36
C PHE A 85 -10.13 15.45 -10.42
N THR A 86 -11.08 15.43 -11.38
CA THR A 86 -12.20 16.36 -11.41
C THR A 86 -13.45 15.57 -11.05
N ALA A 87 -14.23 16.08 -10.09
CA ALA A 87 -15.46 15.41 -9.69
C ALA A 87 -16.48 15.46 -10.86
N ASP A 88 -17.02 14.30 -11.23
CA ASP A 88 -18.09 14.17 -12.21
C ASP A 88 -19.48 14.14 -11.56
N SER A 89 -19.52 13.87 -10.27
CA SER A 89 -20.72 13.73 -9.46
C SER A 89 -20.43 14.04 -7.99
N GLU A 90 -21.48 14.22 -7.21
CA GLU A 90 -21.41 14.46 -5.77
C GLU A 90 -20.76 13.31 -5.01
N LYS A 91 -20.96 12.08 -5.49
CA LYS A 91 -20.40 10.87 -4.90
C LYS A 91 -19.52 10.15 -5.89
N MET A 92 -18.25 9.91 -5.50
CA MET A 92 -17.27 9.23 -6.32
C MET A 92 -16.49 8.19 -5.52
N THR A 93 -15.99 7.20 -6.23
CA THR A 93 -14.97 6.29 -5.70
C THR A 93 -13.73 6.41 -6.55
N VAL A 94 -12.59 6.66 -5.91
CA VAL A 94 -11.27 6.75 -6.54
C VAL A 94 -10.32 5.74 -5.90
N GLU A 95 -9.25 5.40 -6.59
CA GLU A 95 -8.21 4.51 -6.07
C GLU A 95 -6.87 5.22 -6.07
N ILE A 96 -6.14 5.11 -4.96
CA ILE A 96 -4.77 5.57 -4.83
C ILE A 96 -3.85 4.37 -4.53
N THR A 97 -2.67 4.33 -5.12
CA THR A 97 -1.76 3.19 -4.99
C THR A 97 -0.43 3.66 -4.41
N TYR A 98 0.05 2.92 -3.41
CA TYR A 98 1.35 3.09 -2.77
C TYR A 98 2.25 1.94 -3.18
N SER A 99 3.49 2.24 -3.59
CA SER A 99 4.47 1.22 -4.03
C SER A 99 5.80 1.45 -3.34
N PHE A 100 6.35 0.42 -2.69
CA PHE A 100 7.58 0.54 -1.91
C PHE A 100 8.26 -0.81 -1.68
N ASP A 101 9.53 -0.78 -1.26
CA ASP A 101 10.24 -1.96 -0.78
C ASP A 101 9.84 -2.26 0.68
N GLY A 102 9.05 -3.31 0.88
CA GLY A 102 8.60 -3.77 2.19
C GLY A 102 9.35 -5.00 2.70
N SER A 103 10.54 -5.32 2.16
CA SER A 103 11.29 -6.53 2.53
C SER A 103 11.64 -6.60 4.01
N ALA A 104 11.84 -5.44 4.66
CA ALA A 104 12.18 -5.33 6.08
C ALA A 104 10.96 -5.13 7.00
N LEU A 105 9.74 -5.12 6.47
CA LEU A 105 8.52 -4.77 7.21
C LEU A 105 7.73 -5.98 7.73
N GLY A 106 8.29 -7.20 7.64
CA GLY A 106 7.61 -8.40 8.15
C GLY A 106 7.16 -8.25 9.60
N GLY A 107 5.89 -8.54 9.88
CA GLY A 107 5.26 -8.38 11.20
C GLY A 107 4.66 -7.00 11.48
N GLN A 108 4.84 -6.00 10.59
CA GLN A 108 4.34 -4.64 10.78
C GLN A 108 2.90 -4.48 10.29
N ASN A 109 2.09 -3.73 11.06
CA ASN A 109 0.80 -3.20 10.61
C ASN A 109 0.99 -1.80 10.03
N LEU A 110 0.53 -1.62 8.79
CA LEU A 110 0.53 -0.33 8.12
C LEU A 110 -0.89 0.22 8.06
N VAL A 111 -1.02 1.53 8.32
CA VAL A 111 -2.31 2.24 8.22
C VAL A 111 -2.19 3.34 7.18
N THR A 112 -3.13 3.39 6.25
CA THR A 112 -3.17 4.43 5.23
C THR A 112 -3.88 5.65 5.77
N PHE A 113 -3.23 6.82 5.71
CA PHE A 113 -3.82 8.12 6.03
C PHE A 113 -4.03 8.94 4.77
N GLU A 114 -5.09 9.74 4.74
CA GLU A 114 -5.48 10.52 3.58
C GLU A 114 -6.07 11.88 3.92
N GLU A 115 -5.77 12.85 3.04
CA GLU A 115 -6.31 14.19 3.05
C GLU A 115 -6.83 14.55 1.65
N LEU A 116 -8.01 15.14 1.59
CA LEU A 116 -8.60 15.65 0.36
C LEU A 116 -8.50 17.17 0.32
N TYR A 117 -8.02 17.69 -0.80
CA TYR A 117 -7.87 19.12 -1.05
C TYR A 117 -8.74 19.56 -2.23
N ASP A 118 -9.46 20.65 -2.06
CA ASP A 118 -10.04 21.43 -3.15
C ASP A 118 -8.93 22.19 -3.87
N MET A 119 -8.84 22.00 -5.18
CA MET A 119 -7.84 22.57 -6.07
C MET A 119 -8.42 23.69 -6.96
N SER A 120 -9.55 24.30 -6.61
CA SER A 120 -10.14 25.43 -7.34
C SER A 120 -9.17 26.59 -7.48
N ASN A 121 -8.37 26.82 -6.44
CA ASN A 121 -7.18 27.65 -6.51
C ASN A 121 -5.91 26.80 -6.35
N PRO A 122 -5.22 26.39 -7.43
CA PRO A 122 -4.04 25.52 -7.34
C PRO A 122 -2.86 26.11 -6.57
N LYS A 123 -2.82 27.44 -6.36
CA LYS A 123 -1.78 28.11 -5.58
C LYS A 123 -2.06 28.10 -4.07
N GLU A 124 -3.32 27.91 -3.70
CA GLU A 124 -3.80 27.86 -2.33
C GLU A 124 -4.81 26.72 -2.18
N PRO A 125 -4.36 25.44 -2.20
CA PRO A 125 -5.24 24.30 -1.99
C PRO A 125 -5.90 24.36 -0.61
N VAL A 126 -7.20 24.05 -0.52
CA VAL A 126 -7.93 24.03 0.74
C VAL A 126 -8.21 22.57 1.13
N LYS A 127 -7.77 22.16 2.33
CA LYS A 127 -8.12 20.85 2.87
C LYS A 127 -9.61 20.83 3.21
N VAL A 128 -10.35 19.90 2.61
CA VAL A 128 -11.82 19.80 2.74
C VAL A 128 -12.30 18.53 3.44
N ALA A 129 -11.45 17.49 3.50
CA ALA A 129 -11.72 16.27 4.26
C ALA A 129 -10.43 15.54 4.61
N GLU A 130 -10.48 14.66 5.60
CA GLU A 130 -9.38 13.76 5.95
C GLU A 130 -9.89 12.46 6.55
N HIS A 131 -9.11 11.39 6.43
CA HIS A 131 -9.27 10.14 7.14
C HIS A 131 -7.92 9.71 7.71
N LYS A 132 -7.72 9.94 9.03
CA LYS A 132 -6.44 9.72 9.75
C LYS A 132 -6.69 9.08 11.10
N ASP A 133 -7.31 7.90 11.11
CA ASP A 133 -7.48 7.12 12.33
C ASP A 133 -6.50 5.95 12.32
N ILE A 134 -5.49 6.00 13.19
CA ILE A 134 -4.46 4.95 13.31
C ILE A 134 -5.05 3.59 13.74
N ASN A 135 -6.25 3.56 14.28
CA ASN A 135 -6.94 2.36 14.75
C ASN A 135 -8.00 1.84 13.77
N ASP A 136 -8.16 2.48 12.60
CA ASP A 136 -9.12 2.02 11.60
C ASP A 136 -8.64 0.73 10.94
N ASP A 137 -9.37 -0.38 11.18
CA ASP A 137 -9.09 -1.68 10.56
C ASP A 137 -9.36 -1.66 9.04
N GLY A 138 -10.26 -0.78 8.57
CA GLY A 138 -10.50 -0.55 7.15
C GLY A 138 -9.28 -0.02 6.40
N GLN A 139 -8.44 0.76 7.09
CA GLN A 139 -7.20 1.33 6.54
C GLN A 139 -5.95 0.53 6.90
N THR A 140 -6.07 -0.52 7.72
CA THR A 140 -4.94 -1.32 8.19
C THR A 140 -4.67 -2.51 7.28
N VAL A 141 -3.40 -2.72 6.93
CA VAL A 141 -2.88 -3.94 6.28
C VAL A 141 -1.72 -4.50 7.10
N LEU A 142 -1.63 -5.83 7.20
CA LEU A 142 -0.53 -6.53 7.86
C LEU A 142 0.52 -6.97 6.84
N ILE A 143 1.76 -6.56 7.01
CA ILE A 143 2.89 -7.12 6.26
C ILE A 143 3.35 -8.37 7.00
N THR A 144 3.09 -9.55 6.43
CA THR A 144 3.49 -10.83 7.04
C THR A 144 4.95 -11.15 6.75
N GLU A 145 5.60 -11.88 7.64
CA GLU A 145 6.96 -12.36 7.40
C GLU A 145 7.00 -13.30 6.19
N ARG A 146 8.10 -13.24 5.45
CA ARG A 146 8.40 -14.20 4.39
C ARG A 146 9.07 -15.43 5.00
N ILE A 147 8.42 -16.58 4.93
CA ILE A 147 8.96 -17.85 5.42
C ILE A 147 9.64 -18.57 4.25
N ILE A 148 10.97 -18.77 4.35
CA ILE A 148 11.73 -19.59 3.40
C ILE A 148 11.88 -20.98 4.01
N LYS A 149 11.45 -22.02 3.28
CA LYS A 149 11.62 -23.41 3.67
C LYS A 149 12.64 -24.07 2.76
N ILE A 150 13.50 -24.88 3.38
CA ILE A 150 14.49 -25.67 2.68
C ILE A 150 14.23 -27.16 2.95
N HIS A 151 14.19 -27.95 1.89
CA HIS A 151 14.10 -29.40 1.94
C HIS A 151 15.25 -29.99 1.16
N THR A 152 15.94 -30.95 1.75
CA THR A 152 17.06 -31.66 1.09
C THR A 152 16.81 -33.16 1.06
N THR A 153 17.32 -33.83 0.02
CA THR A 153 17.26 -35.28 -0.13
C THR A 153 18.55 -35.75 -0.77
N ALA A 154 19.42 -36.36 0.04
CA ALA A 154 20.64 -36.95 -0.43
C ALA A 154 20.44 -38.40 -0.91
N THR A 155 21.00 -38.76 -2.07
CA THR A 155 20.95 -40.08 -2.69
C THR A 155 22.29 -40.40 -3.40
N ASP A 156 22.43 -41.64 -3.85
CA ASP A 156 23.44 -41.95 -4.87
C ASP A 156 23.10 -41.32 -6.22
N LYS A 157 23.95 -41.47 -7.21
CA LYS A 157 23.73 -40.97 -8.58
C LYS A 157 22.50 -41.58 -9.29
N ASN A 158 21.96 -42.69 -8.77
CA ASN A 158 20.80 -43.40 -9.31
C ASN A 158 19.50 -43.15 -8.49
N GLY A 159 19.58 -42.27 -7.47
CA GLY A 159 18.44 -41.92 -6.61
C GLY A 159 18.24 -42.88 -5.42
N LYS A 160 19.17 -43.78 -5.12
CA LYS A 160 19.06 -44.71 -3.99
C LYS A 160 19.62 -44.10 -2.70
N LYS A 161 19.07 -44.52 -1.54
CA LYS A 161 19.49 -44.08 -0.21
C LYS A 161 20.70 -44.88 0.32
N GLU A 162 20.92 -46.07 -0.24
CA GLU A 162 22.04 -46.95 0.13
C GLU A 162 23.17 -46.81 -0.88
N ILE A 163 24.39 -46.59 -0.37
CA ILE A 163 25.59 -46.36 -1.18
C ILE A 163 26.65 -47.40 -0.76
N GLU A 164 27.16 -48.17 -1.71
CA GLU A 164 28.25 -49.08 -1.45
C GLU A 164 29.55 -48.33 -1.23
N ALA A 165 30.34 -48.76 -0.24
CA ALA A 165 31.65 -48.20 0.03
C ALA A 165 32.62 -48.46 -1.12
N GLY A 166 33.32 -47.44 -1.58
CA GLY A 166 34.28 -47.52 -2.69
C GLY A 166 35.22 -46.34 -2.73
N LYS A 167 36.16 -46.36 -3.72
CA LYS A 167 37.11 -45.25 -3.90
C LYS A 167 36.45 -44.00 -4.49
N ASP A 168 35.43 -44.20 -5.30
CA ASP A 168 34.73 -43.13 -6.03
C ASP A 168 33.22 -43.14 -5.65
N VAL A 169 32.89 -42.55 -4.50
CA VAL A 169 31.52 -42.42 -4.03
C VAL A 169 31.00 -41.05 -4.41
N THR A 170 29.83 -41.02 -5.10
CA THR A 170 29.14 -39.81 -5.47
C THR A 170 27.82 -39.72 -4.71
N ILE A 171 27.59 -38.62 -4.00
CA ILE A 171 26.35 -38.27 -3.34
C ILE A 171 25.74 -37.09 -4.09
N VAL A 172 24.48 -37.21 -4.43
CA VAL A 172 23.68 -36.14 -5.02
C VAL A 172 22.68 -35.64 -3.98
N ASP A 173 22.80 -34.38 -3.59
CA ASP A 173 21.82 -33.75 -2.72
C ASP A 173 20.85 -32.85 -3.53
N LYS A 174 19.56 -33.24 -3.55
CA LYS A 174 18.51 -32.45 -4.16
C LYS A 174 17.97 -31.46 -3.12
N VAL A 175 18.16 -30.17 -3.39
CA VAL A 175 17.68 -29.09 -2.54
C VAL A 175 16.44 -28.45 -3.18
N THR A 176 15.34 -28.39 -2.41
CA THR A 176 14.11 -27.66 -2.80
C THR A 176 13.95 -26.48 -1.87
N LEU A 177 13.72 -25.31 -2.43
CA LEU A 177 13.52 -24.05 -1.71
C LEU A 177 12.12 -23.52 -2.02
N ASP A 178 11.34 -23.23 -0.97
CA ASP A 178 10.02 -22.59 -1.05
C ASP A 178 10.06 -21.19 -0.45
N GLY A 179 9.23 -20.29 -0.95
CA GLY A 179 9.09 -18.93 -0.42
C GLY A 179 10.15 -17.95 -0.94
N LEU A 180 10.96 -18.33 -1.93
CA LEU A 180 11.90 -17.40 -2.56
C LEU A 180 11.16 -16.34 -3.35
N GLU A 181 11.67 -15.10 -3.31
CA GLU A 181 11.24 -14.04 -4.20
C GLU A 181 11.85 -14.26 -5.60
N ALA A 182 11.02 -14.16 -6.64
CA ALA A 182 11.52 -14.19 -8.01
C ALA A 182 12.35 -12.93 -8.27
N VAL A 183 13.67 -13.06 -8.38
CA VAL A 183 14.58 -11.97 -8.76
C VAL A 183 14.83 -12.06 -10.27
N SER A 184 14.46 -11.02 -11.01
CA SER A 184 14.92 -10.86 -12.40
C SER A 184 16.41 -10.47 -12.37
N TYR A 185 17.28 -11.43 -12.64
CA TYR A 185 18.68 -11.11 -12.92
C TYR A 185 18.84 -10.65 -14.36
N THR A 186 19.06 -9.36 -14.55
CA THR A 186 19.66 -8.86 -15.77
C THR A 186 21.18 -8.83 -15.60
N HIS A 187 21.89 -9.79 -16.22
CA HIS A 187 23.34 -9.89 -16.44
C HIS A 187 24.24 -10.20 -15.23
N LEU A 188 24.56 -11.48 -15.06
CA LEU A 188 25.89 -11.91 -14.68
C LEU A 188 26.64 -12.34 -15.96
N ARG A 189 27.58 -11.50 -16.44
CA ARG A 189 28.61 -11.98 -17.35
C ARG A 189 29.61 -12.77 -16.52
N ALA A 190 29.71 -14.08 -16.78
CA ALA A 190 30.86 -14.85 -16.35
C ALA A 190 32.09 -14.30 -17.10
N HIS A 191 33.06 -13.76 -16.37
CA HIS A 191 34.40 -13.57 -16.89
C HIS A 191 35.07 -14.95 -16.89
N GLU A 192 35.18 -15.56 -18.04
CA GLU A 192 36.18 -16.63 -18.25
C GLU A 192 37.54 -15.97 -18.28
N THR A 193 38.37 -16.26 -17.26
CA THR A 193 39.82 -16.00 -17.31
C THR A 193 40.46 -17.20 -18.01
N GLY A 194 40.96 -16.98 -19.23
CA GLY A 194 41.87 -17.87 -19.94
C GLY A 194 43.25 -17.80 -19.34
#